data_b080ee80bf8eb412902b81d477e4890a
#
_entry.id   b080ee80bf8eb412902b81d477e4890a
#
_cell.length_a   1.000
_cell.length_b   1.000
_cell.length_c   1.000
_cell.angle_alpha   90.00
_cell.angle_beta   90.00
_cell.angle_gamma   90.00
#
_symmetry.space_group_name_H-M   'P 1'
#
loop_
_entity.id
_entity.type
_entity.pdbx_description
1 polymer ?
#
loop_
_entity_poly.entity_id
_entity_poly.type
_entity_poly.pdbx_seq_one_letter_code
_entity_poly.pdbx_strand_id
1 'polypeptide(L)'
;QEMSKKWGVKMEIKINSISVVIKGKRIFSNITDTMNSGDMVALTGSSGCGKTTLLNCLGLIQPIESGSILINGNDTSKWNDKDKTKFWHKYATFIYQDYGIIEDETVAYNITLDKSKAKSKAVKNILAKVGLNGRDSELAIVLSGGEKQRIGIARAILKNASIIYADEPTASLDSENRQIVINLLKECASNGAIVILATHDDRLVSECNKVINLNKHRN
;
A
#
# COMPACT_ATOMS: atom_id res chain seq x y z
N GLN A 1 -18.80 17.37 17.52
CA GLN A 1 -17.95 17.83 16.40
C GLN A 1 -16.61 17.09 16.49
N GLU A 2 -16.52 15.90 15.90
CA GLU A 2 -15.24 15.21 15.72
C GLU A 2 -14.50 15.92 14.60
N MET A 3 -13.42 16.58 14.96
CA MET A 3 -12.45 17.10 14.00
C MET A 3 -11.91 15.91 13.19
N SER A 4 -12.26 15.83 11.90
CA SER A 4 -11.61 14.95 10.94
C SER A 4 -10.13 15.33 10.92
N LYS A 5 -9.28 14.58 11.64
CA LYS A 5 -7.83 14.69 11.48
C LYS A 5 -7.53 14.28 10.05
N LYS A 6 -7.22 15.24 9.18
CA LYS A 6 -6.67 14.94 7.84
C LYS A 6 -5.46 14.01 8.00
N TRP A 7 -5.49 12.91 7.27
CA TRP A 7 -4.40 11.95 7.25
C TRP A 7 -3.15 12.59 6.62
N GLY A 8 -2.01 12.37 7.25
CA GLY A 8 -0.70 12.60 6.70
C GLY A 8 -0.34 14.03 6.27
N VAL A 9 0.80 14.11 5.66
CA VAL A 9 1.30 15.31 4.95
C VAL A 9 0.84 15.19 3.51
N LYS A 10 0.44 16.32 2.89
CA LYS A 10 0.13 16.35 1.45
C LYS A 10 1.32 15.82 0.66
N MET A 11 1.09 14.81 -0.16
CA MET A 11 2.12 14.11 -0.93
C MET A 11 1.84 14.20 -2.42
N GLU A 12 2.92 14.21 -3.20
CA GLU A 12 2.91 14.04 -4.65
C GLU A 12 3.98 13.02 -5.00
N ILE A 13 3.65 12.08 -5.89
CA ILE A 13 4.61 11.19 -6.55
C ILE A 13 4.56 11.50 -8.03
N LYS A 14 5.68 11.93 -8.61
CA LYS A 14 5.82 12.18 -10.05
C LYS A 14 6.76 11.18 -10.67
N ILE A 15 6.32 10.55 -11.74
CA ILE A 15 7.07 9.56 -12.52
C ILE A 15 7.41 10.20 -13.85
N ASN A 16 8.68 10.23 -14.22
CA ASN A 16 9.14 10.78 -15.50
C ASN A 16 9.84 9.69 -16.31
N SER A 17 9.17 9.14 -17.32
CA SER A 17 9.69 8.19 -18.31
C SER A 17 10.49 7.03 -17.70
N ILE A 18 10.01 6.44 -16.61
CA ILE A 18 10.72 5.33 -15.98
C ILE A 18 10.65 4.06 -16.83
N SER A 19 11.77 3.33 -16.84
CA SER A 19 11.89 2.03 -17.49
C SER A 19 12.61 1.05 -16.57
N VAL A 20 12.31 -0.24 -16.70
CA VAL A 20 12.93 -1.30 -15.90
C VAL A 20 13.33 -2.48 -16.77
N VAL A 21 14.56 -2.96 -16.55
CA VAL A 21 15.14 -4.17 -17.13
C VAL A 21 15.51 -5.12 -16.01
N ILE A 22 15.13 -6.39 -16.11
CA ILE A 22 15.49 -7.44 -15.15
C ILE A 22 16.13 -8.59 -15.92
N LYS A 23 17.36 -8.94 -15.57
CA LYS A 23 18.15 -10.01 -16.24
C LYS A 23 18.17 -9.87 -17.76
N GLY A 24 18.38 -8.65 -18.26
CA GLY A 24 18.42 -8.34 -19.70
C GLY A 24 17.06 -8.27 -20.40
N LYS A 25 15.96 -8.59 -19.70
CA LYS A 25 14.60 -8.51 -20.24
C LYS A 25 13.95 -7.20 -19.82
N ARG A 26 13.47 -6.41 -20.80
CA ARG A 26 12.66 -5.21 -20.52
C ARG A 26 11.31 -5.62 -19.95
N ILE A 27 10.96 -5.07 -18.82
CA ILE A 27 9.68 -5.33 -18.12
C ILE A 27 8.66 -4.30 -18.58
N PHE A 28 9.01 -3.01 -18.52
CA PHE A 28 8.22 -1.89 -19.05
C PHE A 28 9.13 -0.70 -19.40
N SER A 29 8.61 0.23 -20.17
CA SER A 29 9.34 1.42 -20.61
C SER A 29 8.45 2.66 -20.64
N ASN A 30 9.09 3.82 -20.43
CA ASN A 30 8.51 5.16 -20.63
C ASN A 30 7.20 5.41 -19.86
N ILE A 31 7.09 4.93 -18.62
CA ILE A 31 5.94 5.25 -17.78
C ILE A 31 6.11 6.66 -17.23
N THR A 32 5.11 7.51 -17.49
CA THR A 32 5.05 8.89 -16.98
C THR A 32 3.67 9.12 -16.39
N ASP A 33 3.59 9.54 -15.13
CA ASP A 33 2.35 9.85 -14.43
C ASP A 33 2.62 10.75 -13.21
N THR A 34 1.55 11.31 -12.64
CA THR A 34 1.60 12.07 -11.38
C THR A 34 0.46 11.62 -10.48
N MET A 35 0.78 11.28 -9.23
CA MET A 35 -0.18 10.84 -8.22
C MET A 35 -0.17 11.83 -7.07
N ASN A 36 -1.35 12.21 -6.60
CA ASN A 36 -1.53 13.21 -5.56
C ASN A 36 -2.25 12.64 -4.35
N SER A 37 -2.10 13.29 -3.19
CA SER A 37 -2.87 12.97 -2.00
C SER A 37 -4.37 12.87 -2.31
N GLY A 38 -4.97 11.74 -1.93
CA GLY A 38 -6.36 11.39 -2.23
C GLY A 38 -6.53 10.51 -3.48
N ASP A 39 -5.49 10.32 -4.28
CA ASP A 39 -5.57 9.41 -5.43
C ASP A 39 -5.58 7.95 -4.99
N MET A 40 -6.42 7.16 -5.63
CA MET A 40 -6.43 5.71 -5.61
C MET A 40 -6.08 5.21 -7.01
N VAL A 41 -4.90 4.63 -7.16
CA VAL A 41 -4.26 4.33 -8.45
C VAL A 41 -4.15 2.83 -8.65
N ALA A 42 -4.78 2.30 -9.70
CA ALA A 42 -4.64 0.90 -10.08
C ALA A 42 -3.53 0.71 -11.11
N LEU A 43 -2.59 -0.18 -10.80
CA LEU A 43 -1.62 -0.73 -11.74
C LEU A 43 -2.23 -2.01 -12.33
N THR A 44 -2.57 -1.99 -13.62
CA THR A 44 -3.27 -3.08 -14.30
C THR A 44 -2.45 -3.67 -15.44
N GLY A 45 -2.85 -4.85 -15.91
CA GLY A 45 -2.22 -5.55 -17.02
C GLY A 45 -2.19 -7.06 -16.81
N SER A 46 -1.77 -7.80 -17.82
CA SER A 46 -1.70 -9.27 -17.80
C SER A 46 -0.79 -9.79 -16.67
N SER A 47 -0.95 -11.05 -16.28
CA SER A 47 -0.03 -11.68 -15.32
C SER A 47 1.42 -11.58 -15.82
N GLY A 48 2.36 -11.26 -14.92
CA GLY A 48 3.77 -11.09 -15.24
C GLY A 48 4.11 -9.85 -16.09
N CYS A 49 3.18 -8.87 -16.24
CA CYS A 49 3.48 -7.63 -16.98
C CYS A 49 4.33 -6.61 -16.19
N GLY A 50 4.59 -6.87 -14.90
CA GLY A 50 5.45 -5.99 -14.08
C GLY A 50 4.71 -5.11 -13.08
N LYS A 51 3.44 -5.40 -12.73
CA LYS A 51 2.67 -4.62 -11.73
C LYS A 51 3.40 -4.52 -10.38
N THR A 52 3.73 -5.66 -9.80
CA THR A 52 4.52 -5.74 -8.56
C THR A 52 5.89 -5.07 -8.70
N THR A 53 6.54 -5.22 -9.87
CA THR A 53 7.82 -4.55 -10.15
C THR A 53 7.67 -3.03 -10.12
N LEU A 54 6.65 -2.49 -10.79
CA LEU A 54 6.39 -1.04 -10.76
C LEU A 54 6.05 -0.57 -9.34
N LEU A 55 5.21 -1.32 -8.62
CA LEU A 55 4.86 -1.03 -7.24
C LEU A 55 6.11 -0.96 -6.35
N ASN A 56 7.04 -1.92 -6.50
CA ASN A 56 8.30 -1.96 -5.76
C ASN A 56 9.24 -0.80 -6.15
N CYS A 57 9.27 -0.40 -7.43
CA CYS A 57 10.05 0.77 -7.87
C CYS A 57 9.50 2.06 -7.24
N LEU A 58 8.17 2.25 -7.25
CA LEU A 58 7.52 3.41 -6.62
C LEU A 58 7.72 3.43 -5.11
N GLY A 59 7.79 2.25 -4.48
CA GLY A 59 8.14 2.06 -3.07
C GLY A 59 9.64 2.18 -2.77
N LEU A 60 10.49 2.44 -3.78
CA LEU A 60 11.95 2.53 -3.61
C LEU A 60 12.61 1.24 -3.07
N ILE A 61 11.92 0.10 -3.22
CA ILE A 61 12.40 -1.24 -2.85
C ILE A 61 13.29 -1.79 -3.97
N GLN A 62 12.90 -1.51 -5.22
CA GLN A 62 13.62 -1.94 -6.42
C GLN A 62 14.08 -0.73 -7.24
N PRO A 63 15.31 -0.74 -7.78
CA PRO A 63 15.81 0.34 -8.63
C PRO A 63 15.09 0.36 -9.99
N ILE A 64 15.05 1.55 -10.61
CA ILE A 64 14.68 1.75 -12.00
C ILE A 64 15.94 1.75 -12.88
N GLU A 65 15.80 1.42 -14.17
CA GLU A 65 16.90 1.46 -15.16
C GLU A 65 17.12 2.88 -15.67
N SER A 66 16.04 3.60 -15.96
CA SER A 66 16.09 4.97 -16.48
C SER A 66 14.85 5.76 -16.08
N GLY A 67 14.91 7.07 -16.25
CA GLY A 67 13.88 8.00 -15.83
C GLY A 67 14.10 8.51 -14.40
N SER A 68 13.06 9.05 -13.78
CA SER A 68 13.13 9.52 -12.39
C SER A 68 11.81 9.37 -11.66
N ILE A 69 11.88 9.15 -10.35
CA ILE A 69 10.75 9.19 -9.42
C ILE A 69 11.00 10.34 -8.45
N LEU A 70 10.07 11.30 -8.42
CA LEU A 70 10.13 12.42 -7.50
C LEU A 70 9.04 12.25 -6.44
N ILE A 71 9.39 12.50 -5.19
CA ILE A 71 8.44 12.56 -4.06
C ILE A 71 8.48 13.98 -3.50
N ASN A 72 7.37 14.71 -3.60
CA ASN A 72 7.27 16.13 -3.26
C ASN A 72 8.39 16.96 -3.92
N GLY A 73 8.64 16.73 -5.22
CA GLY A 73 9.67 17.40 -6.01
C GLY A 73 11.11 16.94 -5.72
N ASN A 74 11.35 16.08 -4.76
CA ASN A 74 12.67 15.55 -4.44
C ASN A 74 12.97 14.31 -5.26
N ASP A 75 14.06 14.31 -6.00
CA ASP A 75 14.53 13.19 -6.81
C ASP A 75 15.06 12.06 -5.90
N THR A 76 14.35 10.92 -5.94
CA THR A 76 14.66 9.76 -5.08
C THR A 76 15.95 9.03 -5.47
N SER A 77 16.49 9.27 -6.67
CA SER A 77 17.78 8.72 -7.09
C SER A 77 18.94 9.24 -6.24
N LYS A 78 18.75 10.40 -5.61
CA LYS A 78 19.72 11.04 -4.71
C LYS A 78 19.61 10.57 -3.27
N TRP A 79 18.62 9.74 -2.95
CA TRP A 79 18.38 9.27 -1.59
C TRP A 79 19.29 8.11 -1.24
N ASN A 80 19.97 8.23 -0.10
CA ASN A 80 20.69 7.12 0.52
C ASN A 80 19.74 6.23 1.34
N ASP A 81 20.27 5.15 1.91
CA ASP A 81 19.45 4.19 2.67
C ASP A 81 18.81 4.81 3.92
N LYS A 82 19.43 5.81 4.55
CA LYS A 82 18.82 6.54 5.68
C LYS A 82 17.61 7.34 5.24
N ASP A 83 17.68 7.99 4.07
CA ASP A 83 16.56 8.76 3.51
C ASP A 83 15.38 7.84 3.16
N LYS A 84 15.65 6.70 2.52
CA LYS A 84 14.65 5.68 2.20
C LYS A 84 14.03 5.09 3.48
N THR A 85 14.85 4.76 4.48
CA THR A 85 14.36 4.27 5.78
C THR A 85 13.48 5.29 6.46
N LYS A 86 13.87 6.57 6.47
CA LYS A 86 13.06 7.67 7.02
C LYS A 86 11.75 7.85 6.28
N PHE A 87 11.77 7.74 4.94
CA PHE A 87 10.56 7.78 4.11
C PHE A 87 9.61 6.64 4.48
N TRP A 88 10.10 5.39 4.51
CA TRP A 88 9.31 4.24 4.91
C TRP A 88 8.79 4.36 6.33
N HIS A 89 9.62 4.75 7.27
CA HIS A 89 9.22 4.89 8.67
C HIS A 89 8.13 5.94 8.86
N LYS A 90 8.19 7.06 8.14
CA LYS A 90 7.33 8.22 8.40
C LYS A 90 6.09 8.29 7.50
N TYR A 91 6.20 7.91 6.22
CA TYR A 91 5.18 8.24 5.22
C TYR A 91 4.55 7.05 4.53
N ALA A 92 5.27 5.95 4.35
CA ALA A 92 4.84 4.86 3.48
C ALA A 92 4.55 3.57 4.25
N THR A 93 3.64 2.76 3.75
CA THR A 93 3.40 1.39 4.21
C THR A 93 3.12 0.47 3.03
N PHE A 94 3.38 -0.83 3.23
CA PHE A 94 3.12 -1.85 2.22
C PHE A 94 2.11 -2.87 2.77
N ILE A 95 1.12 -3.21 1.95
CA ILE A 95 0.15 -4.28 2.18
C ILE A 95 0.50 -5.40 1.20
N TYR A 96 1.00 -6.50 1.72
CA TYR A 96 1.49 -7.63 0.93
C TYR A 96 0.38 -8.60 0.58
N GLN A 97 0.53 -9.30 -0.53
CA GLN A 97 -0.37 -10.38 -0.95
C GLN A 97 -0.38 -11.55 0.04
N ASP A 98 0.75 -11.87 0.66
CA ASP A 98 0.93 -12.89 1.70
C ASP A 98 0.69 -12.34 3.11
N TYR A 99 0.01 -11.20 3.21
CA TYR A 99 -0.38 -10.50 4.44
C TYR A 99 0.78 -9.91 5.26
N GLY A 100 2.00 -10.41 5.17
CA GLY A 100 3.14 -10.00 5.99
C GLY A 100 2.86 -10.08 7.49
N ILE A 101 2.28 -11.19 7.94
CA ILE A 101 1.82 -11.44 9.31
C ILE A 101 2.81 -12.37 10.03
N ILE A 102 3.08 -12.09 11.30
CA ILE A 102 3.81 -12.97 12.21
C ILE A 102 2.77 -13.81 12.93
N GLU A 103 2.61 -15.07 12.51
CA GLU A 103 1.48 -15.92 12.89
C GLU A 103 1.48 -16.33 14.37
N ASP A 104 2.65 -16.47 14.99
CA ASP A 104 2.86 -16.81 16.39
C ASP A 104 2.84 -15.61 17.34
N GLU A 105 2.57 -14.42 16.82
CA GLU A 105 2.35 -13.20 17.61
C GLU A 105 0.89 -12.76 17.60
N THR A 106 0.52 -11.95 18.60
CA THR A 106 -0.87 -11.48 18.73
C THR A 106 -1.30 -10.54 17.61
N VAL A 107 -2.61 -10.44 17.39
CA VAL A 107 -3.23 -9.49 16.46
C VAL A 107 -2.77 -8.06 16.77
N ALA A 108 -2.81 -7.67 18.04
CA ALA A 108 -2.37 -6.33 18.46
C ALA A 108 -0.87 -6.08 18.19
N TYR A 109 -0.02 -7.07 18.44
CA TYR A 109 1.40 -6.97 18.08
C TYR A 109 1.59 -6.82 16.58
N ASN A 110 0.89 -7.61 15.78
CA ASN A 110 0.95 -7.51 14.32
C ASN A 110 0.55 -6.14 13.77
N ILE A 111 -0.30 -5.39 14.45
CA ILE A 111 -0.65 -4.02 14.05
C ILE A 111 0.46 -3.02 14.40
N THR A 112 1.07 -3.16 15.58
CA THR A 112 2.02 -2.16 16.10
C THR A 112 3.47 -2.48 15.79
N LEU A 113 3.79 -3.77 15.64
CA LEU A 113 5.15 -4.33 15.64
C LEU A 113 5.96 -3.88 16.89
N ASP A 114 5.26 -3.57 17.99
CA ASP A 114 5.82 -3.04 19.22
C ASP A 114 4.99 -3.52 20.41
N LYS A 115 5.56 -4.41 21.24
CA LYS A 115 4.86 -5.00 22.40
C LYS A 115 4.39 -3.94 23.42
N SER A 116 5.10 -2.82 23.53
CA SER A 116 4.74 -1.74 24.46
C SER A 116 3.46 -1.00 24.03
N LYS A 117 3.16 -0.98 22.74
CA LYS A 117 2.00 -0.28 22.15
C LYS A 117 0.79 -1.18 21.92
N ALA A 118 0.96 -2.50 21.94
CA ALA A 118 -0.09 -3.47 21.62
C ALA A 118 -1.38 -3.31 22.46
N LYS A 119 -1.27 -2.88 23.72
CA LYS A 119 -2.42 -2.68 24.63
C LYS A 119 -3.00 -1.26 24.60
N SER A 120 -2.56 -0.41 23.67
CA SER A 120 -2.99 1.00 23.61
C SER A 120 -4.47 1.14 23.19
N LYS A 121 -5.13 2.21 23.66
CA LYS A 121 -6.50 2.56 23.21
C LYS A 121 -6.57 2.76 21.70
N ALA A 122 -5.48 3.26 21.08
CA ALA A 122 -5.38 3.44 19.63
C ALA A 122 -5.53 2.11 18.88
N VAL A 123 -4.88 1.03 19.35
CA VAL A 123 -4.99 -0.30 18.75
C VAL A 123 -6.42 -0.82 18.86
N LYS A 124 -7.08 -0.71 20.02
CA LYS A 124 -8.47 -1.13 20.19
C LYS A 124 -9.41 -0.40 19.23
N ASN A 125 -9.25 0.91 19.08
CA ASN A 125 -10.07 1.71 18.15
C ASN A 125 -9.86 1.27 16.70
N ILE A 126 -8.63 0.96 16.31
CA ILE A 126 -8.32 0.51 14.95
C ILE A 126 -8.85 -0.90 14.70
N LEU A 127 -8.73 -1.80 15.66
CA LEU A 127 -9.32 -3.14 15.58
C LEU A 127 -10.83 -3.09 15.38
N ALA A 128 -11.53 -2.23 16.11
CA ALA A 128 -12.96 -2.01 15.89
C ALA A 128 -13.24 -1.51 14.47
N LYS A 129 -12.43 -0.58 13.96
CA LYS A 129 -12.58 0.00 12.63
C LYS A 129 -12.39 -1.02 11.50
N VAL A 130 -11.44 -1.94 11.65
CA VAL A 130 -11.19 -2.99 10.65
C VAL A 130 -12.02 -4.26 10.89
N GLY A 131 -13.01 -4.23 11.78
CA GLY A 131 -13.90 -5.35 12.06
C GLY A 131 -13.23 -6.53 12.81
N LEU A 132 -12.24 -6.22 13.65
CA LEU A 132 -11.52 -7.19 14.49
C LEU A 132 -11.64 -6.84 15.99
N ASN A 133 -12.77 -6.23 16.39
CA ASN A 133 -12.98 -5.80 17.76
C ASN A 133 -12.91 -6.98 18.75
N GLY A 134 -12.17 -6.79 19.86
CA GLY A 134 -12.02 -7.80 20.90
C GLY A 134 -11.02 -8.90 20.60
N ARG A 135 -10.38 -8.90 19.44
CA ARG A 135 -9.43 -9.94 19.02
C ARG A 135 -7.95 -9.57 19.25
N ASP A 136 -7.68 -8.54 20.04
CA ASP A 136 -6.35 -7.98 20.27
C ASP A 136 -5.32 -8.97 20.84
N SER A 137 -5.77 -9.89 21.70
CA SER A 137 -4.92 -10.90 22.36
C SER A 137 -4.85 -12.25 21.64
N GLU A 138 -5.63 -12.46 20.58
CA GLU A 138 -5.58 -13.69 19.81
C GLU A 138 -4.28 -13.78 19.01
N LEU A 139 -3.78 -15.00 18.79
CA LEU A 139 -2.66 -15.25 17.88
C LEU A 139 -3.14 -15.08 16.43
N ALA A 140 -2.30 -14.47 15.61
CA ALA A 140 -2.68 -14.19 14.24
C ALA A 140 -2.82 -15.43 13.34
N ILE A 141 -2.29 -16.57 13.76
CA ILE A 141 -2.44 -17.84 13.05
C ILE A 141 -3.91 -18.27 12.89
N VAL A 142 -4.79 -17.93 13.85
CA VAL A 142 -6.21 -18.34 13.82
C VAL A 142 -7.08 -17.46 12.90
N LEU A 143 -6.51 -16.40 12.32
CA LEU A 143 -7.23 -15.47 11.47
C LEU A 143 -7.42 -16.04 10.06
N SER A 144 -8.59 -15.78 9.46
CA SER A 144 -8.83 -15.99 8.04
C SER A 144 -7.95 -15.07 7.18
N GLY A 145 -7.79 -15.39 5.89
CA GLY A 145 -7.03 -14.55 4.95
C GLY A 145 -7.55 -13.10 4.89
N GLY A 146 -8.88 -12.92 4.87
CA GLY A 146 -9.48 -11.59 4.88
C GLY A 146 -9.20 -10.80 6.16
N GLU A 147 -9.16 -11.47 7.30
CA GLU A 147 -8.80 -10.84 8.58
C GLU A 147 -7.33 -10.48 8.63
N LYS A 148 -6.45 -11.35 8.14
CA LYS A 148 -5.01 -11.07 8.00
C LYS A 148 -4.77 -9.86 7.09
N GLN A 149 -5.50 -9.75 5.97
CA GLN A 149 -5.42 -8.59 5.08
C GLN A 149 -5.82 -7.29 5.77
N ARG A 150 -6.88 -7.33 6.60
CA ARG A 150 -7.30 -6.16 7.36
C ARG A 150 -6.28 -5.69 8.40
N ILE A 151 -5.41 -6.57 8.91
CA ILE A 151 -4.27 -6.17 9.75
C ILE A 151 -3.28 -5.31 8.97
N GLY A 152 -2.98 -5.64 7.72
CA GLY A 152 -2.12 -4.81 6.86
C GLY A 152 -2.67 -3.38 6.72
N ILE A 153 -3.99 -3.25 6.53
CA ILE A 153 -4.65 -1.95 6.46
C ILE A 153 -4.66 -1.26 7.83
N ALA A 154 -4.88 -2.02 8.92
CA ALA A 154 -4.81 -1.49 10.28
C ALA A 154 -3.44 -0.87 10.60
N ARG A 155 -2.34 -1.45 10.11
CA ARG A 155 -0.99 -0.86 10.18
C ARG A 155 -0.92 0.49 9.47
N ALA A 156 -1.50 0.59 8.27
CA ALA A 156 -1.55 1.84 7.50
C ALA A 156 -2.31 2.94 8.24
N ILE A 157 -3.46 2.58 8.82
CA ILE A 157 -4.31 3.48 9.60
C ILE A 157 -3.60 3.94 10.89
N LEU A 158 -3.02 3.01 11.65
CA LEU A 158 -2.31 3.33 12.90
C LEU A 158 -1.14 4.28 12.64
N LYS A 159 -0.41 4.04 11.56
CA LYS A 159 0.72 4.85 11.13
C LYS A 159 0.31 6.22 10.59
N ASN A 160 -0.96 6.38 10.22
CA ASN A 160 -1.42 7.55 9.46
C ASN A 160 -0.61 7.73 8.16
N ALA A 161 -0.41 6.65 7.43
CA ALA A 161 0.46 6.59 6.27
C ALA A 161 -0.04 7.52 5.15
N SER A 162 0.85 8.35 4.63
CA SER A 162 0.54 9.25 3.51
C SER A 162 0.57 8.54 2.16
N ILE A 163 1.26 7.40 2.07
CA ILE A 163 1.33 6.56 0.87
C ILE A 163 1.15 5.11 1.28
N ILE A 164 0.24 4.42 0.60
CA ILE A 164 -0.07 3.00 0.80
C ILE A 164 0.20 2.26 -0.51
N TYR A 165 1.14 1.35 -0.50
CA TYR A 165 1.38 0.41 -1.59
C TYR A 165 0.68 -0.89 -1.25
N ALA A 166 -0.10 -1.46 -2.18
CA ALA A 166 -0.79 -2.73 -1.95
C ALA A 166 -0.64 -3.65 -3.17
N ASP A 167 -0.12 -4.84 -2.93
CA ASP A 167 0.03 -5.88 -3.96
C ASP A 167 -1.08 -6.91 -3.80
N GLU A 168 -1.97 -6.98 -4.79
CA GLU A 168 -3.13 -7.85 -4.86
C GLU A 168 -3.96 -7.91 -3.56
N PRO A 169 -4.38 -6.75 -3.00
CA PRO A 169 -4.95 -6.69 -1.65
C PRO A 169 -6.30 -7.39 -1.49
N THR A 170 -6.94 -7.79 -2.59
CA THR A 170 -8.23 -8.50 -2.60
C THR A 170 -8.12 -9.92 -3.15
N ALA A 171 -6.91 -10.38 -3.50
CA ALA A 171 -6.70 -11.73 -4.00
C ALA A 171 -7.11 -12.76 -2.94
N SER A 172 -7.76 -13.83 -3.37
CA SER A 172 -8.19 -14.94 -2.52
C SER A 172 -9.22 -14.57 -1.43
N LEU A 173 -9.84 -13.39 -1.49
CA LEU A 173 -10.90 -12.99 -0.58
C LEU A 173 -12.28 -13.31 -1.15
N ASP A 174 -13.19 -13.76 -0.28
CA ASP A 174 -14.60 -13.83 -0.59
C ASP A 174 -15.19 -12.43 -0.84
N SER A 175 -16.43 -12.37 -1.32
CA SER A 175 -17.06 -11.11 -1.74
C SER A 175 -17.25 -10.12 -0.60
N GLU A 176 -17.52 -10.59 0.62
CA GLU A 176 -17.74 -9.76 1.80
C GLU A 176 -16.42 -9.14 2.29
N ASN A 177 -15.40 -9.97 2.53
CA ASN A 177 -14.07 -9.51 2.93
C ASN A 177 -13.45 -8.58 1.88
N ARG A 178 -13.64 -8.88 0.59
CA ARG A 178 -13.22 -8.01 -0.52
C ARG A 178 -13.84 -6.62 -0.41
N GLN A 179 -15.15 -6.53 -0.18
CA GLN A 179 -15.83 -5.24 -0.08
C GLN A 179 -15.36 -4.44 1.15
N ILE A 180 -15.11 -5.11 2.28
CA ILE A 180 -14.56 -4.47 3.48
C ILE A 180 -13.18 -3.86 3.17
N VAL A 181 -12.29 -4.64 2.53
CA VAL A 181 -10.95 -4.18 2.15
C VAL A 181 -11.01 -2.98 1.20
N ILE A 182 -11.86 -3.04 0.17
CA ILE A 182 -12.07 -1.93 -0.78
C ILE A 182 -12.51 -0.66 -0.02
N ASN A 183 -13.51 -0.77 0.85
CA ASN A 183 -14.03 0.38 1.60
C ASN A 183 -12.97 1.01 2.52
N LEU A 184 -12.14 0.19 3.19
CA LEU A 184 -11.06 0.68 4.03
C LEU A 184 -9.97 1.40 3.22
N LEU A 185 -9.61 0.90 2.03
CA LEU A 185 -8.63 1.54 1.15
C LEU A 185 -9.18 2.87 0.59
N LYS A 186 -10.46 2.91 0.20
CA LYS A 186 -11.16 4.14 -0.19
C LYS A 186 -11.18 5.17 0.93
N GLU A 187 -11.43 4.74 2.15
CA GLU A 187 -11.38 5.62 3.31
C GLU A 187 -9.97 6.19 3.54
N CYS A 188 -8.92 5.38 3.38
CA CYS A 188 -7.55 5.87 3.44
C CYS A 188 -7.29 6.96 2.39
N ALA A 189 -7.69 6.74 1.13
CA ALA A 189 -7.56 7.72 0.06
C ALA A 189 -8.37 8.99 0.33
N SER A 190 -9.63 8.87 0.73
CA SER A 190 -10.51 10.01 1.07
C SER A 190 -9.95 10.85 2.22
N ASN A 191 -9.19 10.24 3.13
CA ASN A 191 -8.49 10.94 4.20
C ASN A 191 -7.17 11.59 3.75
N GLY A 192 -6.77 11.44 2.48
CA GLY A 192 -5.62 12.11 1.88
C GLY A 192 -4.39 11.23 1.65
N ALA A 193 -4.45 9.92 1.87
CA ALA A 193 -3.37 9.02 1.44
C ALA A 193 -3.36 8.87 -0.09
N ILE A 194 -2.17 8.66 -0.67
CA ILE A 194 -2.04 8.10 -2.02
C ILE A 194 -2.09 6.58 -1.85
N VAL A 195 -3.05 5.91 -2.49
CA VAL A 195 -3.20 4.45 -2.46
C VAL A 195 -2.85 3.89 -3.83
N ILE A 196 -1.77 3.11 -3.94
CA ILE A 196 -1.29 2.53 -5.20
C ILE A 196 -1.46 1.02 -5.12
N LEU A 197 -2.20 0.45 -6.04
CA LEU A 197 -2.65 -0.95 -6.02
C LEU A 197 -2.15 -1.68 -7.25
N ALA A 198 -1.38 -2.74 -7.08
CA ALA A 198 -1.18 -3.72 -8.15
C ALA A 198 -2.33 -4.74 -8.07
N THR A 199 -3.17 -4.83 -9.10
CA THR A 199 -4.33 -5.72 -9.04
C THR A 199 -4.83 -6.15 -10.42
N HIS A 200 -5.54 -7.28 -10.45
CA HIS A 200 -6.36 -7.75 -11.57
C HIS A 200 -7.87 -7.80 -11.23
N ASP A 201 -8.25 -7.31 -10.05
CA ASP A 201 -9.66 -7.27 -9.60
C ASP A 201 -10.37 -6.07 -10.22
N ASP A 202 -11.25 -6.30 -11.19
CA ASP A 202 -12.00 -5.25 -11.90
C ASP A 202 -12.86 -4.40 -10.96
N ARG A 203 -13.40 -4.98 -9.88
CA ARG A 203 -14.16 -4.22 -8.89
C ARG A 203 -13.28 -3.22 -8.16
N LEU A 204 -12.09 -3.65 -7.75
CA LEU A 204 -11.13 -2.74 -7.11
C LEU A 204 -10.64 -1.67 -8.09
N VAL A 205 -10.40 -2.03 -9.36
CA VAL A 205 -10.02 -1.08 -10.43
C VAL A 205 -11.11 -0.04 -10.66
N SER A 206 -12.39 -0.43 -10.66
CA SER A 206 -13.52 0.50 -10.86
C SER A 206 -13.67 1.54 -9.74
N GLU A 207 -13.11 1.28 -8.57
CA GLU A 207 -13.09 2.22 -7.45
C GLU A 207 -11.88 3.18 -7.46
N CYS A 208 -10.95 2.98 -8.39
CA CYS A 208 -9.79 3.83 -8.53
C CYS A 208 -10.08 5.04 -9.43
N ASN A 209 -9.58 6.21 -9.07
CA ASN A 209 -9.70 7.41 -9.91
C ASN A 209 -8.58 7.53 -10.96
N LYS A 210 -7.57 6.66 -10.89
CA LYS A 210 -6.48 6.56 -11.88
C LYS A 210 -6.13 5.11 -12.20
N VAL A 211 -5.75 4.86 -13.45
CA VAL A 211 -5.32 3.52 -13.92
C VAL A 211 -4.07 3.64 -14.78
N ILE A 212 -3.02 2.94 -14.40
CA ILE A 212 -1.80 2.77 -15.20
C ILE A 212 -1.82 1.35 -15.78
N ASN A 213 -2.05 1.22 -17.09
CA ASN A 213 -2.10 -0.08 -17.77
C ASN A 213 -0.71 -0.42 -18.33
N LEU A 214 -0.01 -1.37 -17.69
CA LEU A 214 1.35 -1.74 -18.05
C LEU A 214 1.44 -2.44 -19.41
N ASN A 215 0.35 -3.04 -19.94
CA ASN A 215 0.38 -3.63 -21.27
C ASN A 215 0.69 -2.61 -22.37
N LYS A 216 0.38 -1.32 -22.14
CA LYS A 216 0.71 -0.21 -23.07
C LYS A 216 2.18 0.19 -23.04
N HIS A 217 2.95 -0.30 -22.08
CA HIS A 217 4.34 0.04 -21.82
C HIS A 217 5.30 -1.14 -22.00
N ARG A 218 4.80 -2.25 -22.56
CA ARG A 218 5.60 -3.44 -22.97
C ARG A 218 5.99 -3.27 -24.42
N ASN A 219 7.28 -3.31 -24.72
CA ASN A 219 7.83 -3.46 -26.07
C ASN A 219 8.70 -4.71 -26.11
#